data_0cff0da30ea47d14b50f378aa43b2854
#
_entry.id   0cff0da30ea47d14b50f378aa43b2854
#
_cell.length_a   1.000
_cell.length_b   1.000
_cell.length_c   1.000
_cell.angle_alpha   90.00
_cell.angle_beta   90.00
_cell.angle_gamma   90.00
#
_symmetry.space_group_name_H-M   'P 1'
#
loop_
_entity.id
_entity.type
_entity.pdbx_description
1 polymer ?
#
loop_
_entity_poly.entity_id
_entity_poly.type
_entity_poly.pdbx_seq_one_letter_code
_entity_poly.pdbx_strand_id
1 'polypeptide(L)'
;SNKISYGIRRRYLQGYELDSVMNYPLREAVIMYILYGECEKMRSATEGIYRRYPKCVCDVLMNFLGTHDTKRILTVFGGDSGDGRTADELAHMKLEREQLKTGINRLKRAYVIVAAMFGVPSVFYGDEAGLEGYDDPFCRRPFPWKHQNNELTSFFRRIGKLRRSE
;
A
#
# COMPACT_ATOMS: atom_id res chain seq x y z
N SER A 1 -5.65 16.70 8.72
CA SER A 1 -6.31 15.60 8.01
C SER A 1 -6.18 15.81 6.50
N ASN A 2 -5.16 15.17 5.90
CA ASN A 2 -4.93 15.22 4.45
C ASN A 2 -5.84 14.25 3.69
N LYS A 3 -7.08 14.11 4.10
CA LYS A 3 -8.07 13.37 3.32
C LYS A 3 -8.35 14.17 2.06
N ILE A 4 -7.75 13.75 0.96
CA ILE A 4 -8.03 14.25 -0.37
C ILE A 4 -9.47 13.91 -0.70
N SER A 5 -10.37 14.87 -0.53
CA SER A 5 -11.69 14.79 -1.11
C SER A 5 -11.51 14.88 -2.64
N TYR A 6 -11.75 13.79 -3.35
CA TYR A 6 -11.65 13.74 -4.81
C TYR A 6 -12.48 14.84 -5.52
N GLY A 7 -13.45 15.46 -4.84
CA GLY A 7 -14.28 16.52 -5.43
C GLY A 7 -13.61 17.88 -5.60
N ILE A 8 -12.66 18.24 -4.72
CA ILE A 8 -12.11 19.60 -4.64
C ILE A 8 -10.86 19.77 -5.50
N ARG A 9 -10.14 18.69 -5.83
CA ARG A 9 -8.84 18.76 -6.54
C ARG A 9 -8.90 18.45 -8.04
N ARG A 10 -10.09 18.38 -8.64
CA ARG A 10 -10.24 18.15 -10.09
C ARG A 10 -9.46 19.14 -10.95
N ARG A 11 -9.34 20.40 -10.52
CA ARG A 11 -8.65 21.43 -11.30
C ARG A 11 -7.17 21.09 -11.51
N TYR A 12 -6.52 20.45 -10.54
CA TYR A 12 -5.11 20.06 -10.67
C TYR A 12 -4.86 18.95 -11.69
N LEU A 13 -5.91 18.25 -12.10
CA LEU A 13 -5.87 17.10 -13.02
C LEU A 13 -6.51 17.43 -14.38
N GLN A 14 -6.55 18.70 -14.77
CA GLN A 14 -7.10 19.16 -16.04
C GLN A 14 -6.06 19.22 -17.17
N GLY A 15 -4.85 18.71 -16.94
CA GLY A 15 -3.79 18.65 -17.92
C GLY A 15 -2.82 19.84 -17.92
N TYR A 16 -3.03 20.81 -17.03
CA TYR A 16 -2.17 22.01 -16.93
C TYR A 16 -1.21 21.98 -15.72
N GLU A 17 -1.46 21.11 -14.73
CA GLU A 17 -0.70 21.08 -13.49
C GLU A 17 -0.15 19.68 -13.20
N LEU A 18 -1.01 18.71 -12.95
CA LEU A 18 -0.64 17.33 -12.58
C LEU A 18 -1.32 16.33 -13.53
N ASP A 19 -0.58 15.32 -13.93
CA ASP A 19 -1.14 14.20 -14.70
C ASP A 19 -1.92 13.23 -13.80
N SER A 20 -1.47 13.06 -12.56
CA SER A 20 -2.08 12.15 -11.60
C SER A 20 -1.72 12.46 -10.14
N VAL A 21 -2.24 11.63 -9.23
CA VAL A 21 -2.00 11.74 -7.78
C VAL A 21 -1.84 10.36 -7.15
N MET A 22 -1.33 10.36 -5.91
CA MET A 22 -1.27 9.16 -5.07
C MET A 22 -2.67 8.73 -4.63
N ASN A 23 -3.02 7.47 -4.85
CA ASN A 23 -4.36 6.93 -4.63
C ASN A 23 -4.56 6.44 -3.20
N TYR A 24 -4.49 7.35 -2.23
CA TYR A 24 -4.73 7.05 -0.81
C TYR A 24 -6.09 6.41 -0.53
N PRO A 25 -7.21 6.83 -1.17
CA PRO A 25 -8.50 6.18 -0.94
C PRO A 25 -8.53 4.71 -1.36
N LEU A 26 -7.90 4.35 -2.47
CA LEU A 26 -7.78 2.94 -2.84
C LEU A 26 -6.93 2.17 -1.82
N ARG A 27 -5.81 2.76 -1.37
CA ARG A 27 -4.97 2.19 -0.32
C ARG A 27 -5.78 1.86 0.93
N GLU A 28 -6.51 2.84 1.46
CA GLU A 28 -7.34 2.67 2.66
C GLU A 28 -8.42 1.59 2.45
N ALA A 29 -9.10 1.62 1.30
CA ALA A 29 -10.13 0.66 0.98
C ALA A 29 -9.59 -0.78 0.87
N VAL A 30 -8.44 -0.98 0.25
CA VAL A 30 -7.78 -2.30 0.16
C VAL A 30 -7.38 -2.81 1.54
N ILE A 31 -6.79 -1.96 2.38
CA ILE A 31 -6.40 -2.35 3.74
C ILE A 31 -7.64 -2.78 4.55
N MET A 32 -8.70 -1.97 4.54
CA MET A 32 -9.93 -2.28 5.27
C MET A 32 -10.63 -3.54 4.74
N TYR A 33 -10.60 -3.75 3.43
CA TYR A 33 -11.11 -4.97 2.81
C TYR A 33 -10.34 -6.23 3.25
N ILE A 34 -9.01 -6.15 3.25
CA ILE A 34 -8.16 -7.29 3.63
C ILE A 34 -8.22 -7.60 5.13
N LEU A 35 -8.33 -6.57 5.98
CA LEU A 35 -8.37 -6.76 7.44
C LEU A 35 -9.76 -7.14 7.95
N TYR A 36 -10.80 -6.53 7.41
CA TYR A 36 -12.15 -6.57 7.99
C TYR A 36 -13.24 -7.02 7.01
N GLY A 37 -12.91 -7.29 5.74
CA GLY A 37 -13.90 -7.70 4.73
C GLY A 37 -14.84 -6.59 4.27
N GLU A 38 -14.45 -5.31 4.42
CA GLU A 38 -15.30 -4.16 4.10
C GLU A 38 -15.50 -3.95 2.59
N CYS A 39 -16.32 -4.81 1.97
CA CYS A 39 -16.60 -4.81 0.53
C CYS A 39 -17.22 -3.48 0.05
N GLU A 40 -18.12 -2.88 0.83
CA GLU A 40 -18.80 -1.63 0.43
C GLU A 40 -17.84 -0.45 0.37
N LYS A 41 -16.86 -0.37 1.29
CA LYS A 41 -15.80 0.65 1.21
C LYS A 41 -14.95 0.47 -0.03
N MET A 42 -14.59 -0.78 -0.34
CA MET A 42 -13.80 -1.09 -1.53
C MET A 42 -14.57 -0.71 -2.80
N ARG A 43 -15.84 -1.09 -2.92
CA ARG A 43 -16.71 -0.73 -4.03
C ARG A 43 -16.87 0.77 -4.18
N SER A 44 -17.21 1.46 -3.10
CA SER A 44 -17.44 2.90 -3.08
C SER A 44 -16.17 3.70 -3.47
N ALA A 45 -15.01 3.29 -2.97
CA ALA A 45 -13.73 3.92 -3.33
C ALA A 45 -13.42 3.74 -4.82
N THR A 46 -13.57 2.52 -5.35
CA THR A 46 -13.31 2.20 -6.75
C THR A 46 -14.27 2.94 -7.68
N GLU A 47 -15.58 2.84 -7.45
CA GLU A 47 -16.58 3.57 -8.24
C GLU A 47 -16.40 5.08 -8.14
N GLY A 48 -16.09 5.59 -6.94
CA GLY A 48 -15.86 7.02 -6.72
C GLY A 48 -14.70 7.58 -7.53
N ILE A 49 -13.63 6.80 -7.70
CA ILE A 49 -12.49 7.16 -8.55
C ILE A 49 -12.92 7.19 -10.03
N TYR A 50 -13.45 6.07 -10.53
CA TYR A 50 -13.74 5.93 -11.97
C TYR A 50 -14.88 6.82 -12.46
N ARG A 51 -15.84 7.18 -11.61
CA ARG A 51 -16.91 8.12 -11.97
C ARG A 51 -16.48 9.57 -11.96
N ARG A 52 -15.43 9.93 -11.21
CA ARG A 52 -15.04 11.33 -10.98
C ARG A 52 -13.86 11.79 -11.80
N TYR A 53 -13.01 10.89 -12.25
CA TYR A 53 -11.82 11.22 -13.02
C TYR A 53 -11.89 10.66 -14.44
N PRO A 54 -11.36 11.40 -15.43
CA PRO A 54 -11.24 10.90 -16.78
C PRO A 54 -10.30 9.69 -16.84
N LYS A 55 -10.47 8.85 -17.85
CA LYS A 55 -9.69 7.62 -18.02
C LYS A 55 -8.18 7.88 -18.01
N CYS A 56 -7.72 8.91 -18.69
CA CYS A 56 -6.30 9.26 -18.77
C CYS A 56 -5.66 9.51 -17.39
N VAL A 57 -6.42 10.10 -16.44
CA VAL A 57 -5.97 10.28 -15.05
C VAL A 57 -6.00 8.95 -14.32
N CYS A 58 -7.06 8.14 -14.50
CA CYS A 58 -7.18 6.84 -13.85
C CYS A 58 -6.06 5.88 -14.26
N ASP A 59 -5.66 5.91 -15.54
CA ASP A 59 -4.62 5.02 -16.09
C ASP A 59 -3.23 5.28 -15.49
N VAL A 60 -2.99 6.48 -14.96
CA VAL A 60 -1.70 6.88 -14.38
C VAL A 60 -1.77 7.14 -12.87
N LEU A 61 -2.89 6.80 -12.20
CA LEU A 61 -2.98 6.87 -10.74
C LEU A 61 -1.90 6.02 -10.08
N MET A 62 -1.17 6.58 -9.13
CA MET A 62 -0.20 5.83 -8.35
C MET A 62 -0.91 4.99 -7.28
N ASN A 63 -1.09 3.71 -7.55
CA ASN A 63 -1.68 2.75 -6.62
C ASN A 63 -0.58 2.12 -5.74
N PHE A 64 -0.73 2.19 -4.43
CA PHE A 64 0.30 1.77 -3.48
C PHE A 64 -0.33 1.26 -2.17
N LEU A 65 0.46 0.59 -1.34
CA LEU A 65 0.09 0.17 0.02
C LEU A 65 0.95 0.84 1.09
N GLY A 66 2.25 0.98 0.85
CA GLY A 66 3.21 1.61 1.75
C GLY A 66 3.74 2.93 1.24
N THR A 67 4.10 3.84 2.17
CA THR A 67 4.82 5.09 1.91
C THR A 67 5.76 5.40 3.06
N HIS A 68 6.59 6.43 2.88
CA HIS A 68 7.48 6.94 3.93
C HIS A 68 6.77 7.63 5.11
N ASP A 69 5.46 7.91 4.98
CA ASP A 69 4.65 8.57 6.00
C ASP A 69 3.68 7.62 6.72
N THR A 70 3.77 6.32 6.44
CA THR A 70 2.87 5.32 7.00
C THR A 70 3.62 4.15 7.60
N LYS A 71 3.04 3.47 8.58
CA LYS A 71 3.54 2.17 9.05
C LYS A 71 3.80 1.25 7.88
N ARG A 72 4.83 0.41 7.97
CA ARG A 72 5.09 -0.62 6.98
C ARG A 72 3.87 -1.51 6.82
N ILE A 73 3.50 -1.76 5.57
CA ILE A 73 2.27 -2.50 5.28
C ILE A 73 2.28 -3.92 5.84
N LEU A 74 3.45 -4.55 5.92
CA LEU A 74 3.60 -5.87 6.54
C LEU A 74 3.27 -5.83 8.03
N THR A 75 3.69 -4.79 8.75
CA THR A 75 3.35 -4.57 10.17
C THR A 75 1.86 -4.36 10.35
N VAL A 76 1.24 -3.53 9.50
CA VAL A 76 -0.22 -3.31 9.50
C VAL A 76 -0.98 -4.61 9.31
N PHE A 77 -0.58 -5.44 8.35
CA PHE A 77 -1.24 -6.70 8.05
C PHE A 77 -0.92 -7.82 9.06
N GLY A 78 0.20 -7.70 9.77
CA GLY A 78 0.53 -8.57 10.90
C GLY A 78 -0.34 -8.31 12.13
N GLY A 79 -0.97 -7.14 12.21
CA GLY A 79 -1.92 -6.80 13.26
C GLY A 79 -1.31 -6.20 14.52
N ASP A 80 -0.05 -5.75 14.46
CA ASP A 80 0.57 -5.04 15.58
C ASP A 80 0.47 -3.52 15.37
N SER A 81 -0.25 -2.84 16.26
CA SER A 81 -0.41 -1.38 16.19
C SER A 81 0.79 -0.63 16.75
N GLY A 82 1.57 -1.24 17.64
CA GLY A 82 2.63 -0.58 18.38
C GLY A 82 2.13 0.39 19.46
N ASP A 83 0.82 0.42 19.73
CA ASP A 83 0.23 1.37 20.68
C ASP A 83 0.76 1.13 22.11
N GLY A 84 1.01 2.23 22.83
CA GLY A 84 1.51 2.19 24.21
C GLY A 84 2.99 1.84 24.35
N ARG A 85 3.73 1.71 23.25
CA ARG A 85 5.16 1.38 23.24
C ARG A 85 6.03 2.62 23.15
N THR A 86 7.20 2.53 23.76
CA THR A 86 8.22 3.57 23.68
C THR A 86 8.91 3.58 22.32
N ALA A 87 9.57 4.69 21.97
CA ALA A 87 10.34 4.79 20.74
C ALA A 87 11.45 3.74 20.64
N ASP A 88 12.11 3.43 21.76
CA ASP A 88 13.16 2.42 21.82
C ASP A 88 12.62 1.01 21.55
N GLU A 89 11.48 0.67 22.15
CA GLU A 89 10.79 -0.60 21.85
C GLU A 89 10.41 -0.70 20.38
N LEU A 90 9.77 0.34 19.82
CA LEU A 90 9.36 0.37 18.41
C LEU A 90 10.56 0.26 17.44
N ALA A 91 11.73 0.80 17.83
CA ALA A 91 12.94 0.69 17.03
C ALA A 91 13.42 -0.77 16.86
N HIS A 92 13.20 -1.62 17.86
CA HIS A 92 13.70 -2.99 17.89
C HIS A 92 12.62 -4.04 17.64
N MET A 93 11.35 -3.67 17.74
CA MET A 93 10.23 -4.59 17.57
C MET A 93 10.19 -5.23 16.19
N LYS A 94 9.75 -6.49 16.21
CA LYS A 94 9.38 -7.27 15.03
C LYS A 94 8.09 -8.04 15.29
N LEU A 95 7.41 -8.39 14.22
CA LEU A 95 6.25 -9.26 14.29
C LEU A 95 6.64 -10.65 14.80
N GLU A 96 5.78 -11.24 15.60
CA GLU A 96 5.90 -12.65 15.96
C GLU A 96 5.69 -13.54 14.74
N ARG A 97 6.15 -14.79 14.82
CA ARG A 97 6.14 -15.74 13.69
C ARG A 97 4.76 -15.88 13.03
N GLU A 98 3.70 -16.00 13.81
CA GLU A 98 2.34 -16.17 13.28
C GLU A 98 1.78 -14.85 12.73
N GLN A 99 2.09 -13.73 13.36
CA GLN A 99 1.77 -12.39 12.85
C GLN A 99 2.46 -12.15 11.50
N LEU A 100 3.74 -12.48 11.39
CA LEU A 100 4.51 -12.35 10.16
C LEU A 100 3.92 -13.20 9.03
N LYS A 101 3.60 -14.46 9.29
CA LYS A 101 2.96 -15.36 8.32
C LYS A 101 1.60 -14.84 7.84
N THR A 102 0.79 -14.37 8.78
CA THR A 102 -0.51 -13.75 8.48
C THR A 102 -0.33 -12.49 7.65
N GLY A 103 0.60 -11.62 8.05
CA GLY A 103 0.94 -10.38 7.35
C GLY A 103 1.38 -10.64 5.90
N ILE A 104 2.26 -11.62 5.67
CA ILE A 104 2.72 -12.01 4.33
C ILE A 104 1.55 -12.45 3.44
N ASN A 105 0.66 -13.30 3.96
CA ASN A 105 -0.50 -13.77 3.20
C ASN A 105 -1.47 -12.62 2.84
N ARG A 106 -1.72 -11.71 3.80
CA ARG A 106 -2.54 -10.53 3.58
C ARG A 106 -1.91 -9.56 2.59
N LEU A 107 -0.61 -9.31 2.71
CA LEU A 107 0.15 -8.45 1.79
C LEU A 107 0.07 -8.94 0.35
N LYS A 108 0.25 -10.23 0.12
CA LYS A 108 0.13 -10.84 -1.22
C LYS A 108 -1.25 -10.63 -1.81
N ARG A 109 -2.32 -10.88 -1.05
CA ARG A 109 -3.70 -10.67 -1.50
C ARG A 109 -3.97 -9.20 -1.83
N ALA A 110 -3.56 -8.29 -0.95
CA ALA A 110 -3.71 -6.86 -1.16
C ALA A 110 -2.97 -6.38 -2.41
N TYR A 111 -1.76 -6.89 -2.65
CA TYR A 111 -0.95 -6.47 -3.78
C TYR A 111 -1.45 -7.04 -5.12
N VAL A 112 -2.09 -8.20 -5.12
CA VAL A 112 -2.83 -8.70 -6.30
C VAL A 112 -3.93 -7.71 -6.69
N ILE A 113 -4.70 -7.20 -5.71
CA ILE A 113 -5.74 -6.19 -5.98
C ILE A 113 -5.12 -4.93 -6.56
N VAL A 114 -4.08 -4.39 -5.90
CA VAL A 114 -3.38 -3.17 -6.36
C VAL A 114 -2.84 -3.32 -7.78
N ALA A 115 -2.26 -4.49 -8.10
CA ALA A 115 -1.71 -4.77 -9.41
C ALA A 115 -2.78 -4.98 -10.49
N ALA A 116 -3.95 -5.46 -10.13
CA ALA A 116 -5.06 -5.68 -11.08
C ALA A 116 -5.89 -4.41 -11.35
N MET A 117 -5.77 -3.38 -10.50
CA MET A 117 -6.50 -2.13 -10.69
C MET A 117 -5.88 -1.27 -11.80
N PHE A 118 -6.72 -0.43 -12.44
CA PHE A 118 -6.22 0.61 -13.34
C PHE A 118 -5.28 1.55 -12.59
N GLY A 119 -4.31 2.09 -13.31
CA GLY A 119 -3.25 2.92 -12.73
C GLY A 119 -1.92 2.20 -12.66
N VAL A 120 -0.96 2.79 -12.02
CA VAL A 120 0.41 2.31 -11.90
C VAL A 120 0.63 1.71 -10.50
N PRO A 121 0.79 0.39 -10.38
CA PRO A 121 1.13 -0.22 -9.10
C PRO A 121 2.54 0.20 -8.66
N SER A 122 2.64 0.71 -7.44
CA SER A 122 3.88 1.18 -6.85
C SER A 122 4.22 0.37 -5.59
N VAL A 123 5.49 0.00 -5.46
CA VAL A 123 6.04 -0.69 -4.28
C VAL A 123 6.91 0.30 -3.52
N PHE A 124 6.60 0.52 -2.23
CA PHE A 124 7.52 1.24 -1.37
C PHE A 124 8.69 0.32 -1.05
N TYR A 125 9.92 0.84 -1.18
CA TYR A 125 11.12 0.02 -1.01
C TYR A 125 11.10 -0.81 0.27
N GLY A 126 11.47 -2.07 0.16
CA GLY A 126 11.51 -2.99 1.30
C GLY A 126 10.21 -3.73 1.59
N ASP A 127 9.05 -3.29 1.09
CA ASP A 127 7.81 -4.05 1.23
C ASP A 127 7.92 -5.40 0.50
N GLU A 128 8.58 -5.41 -0.67
CA GLU A 128 8.92 -6.61 -1.45
C GLU A 128 9.94 -7.52 -0.75
N ALA A 129 10.70 -6.95 0.19
CA ALA A 129 11.72 -7.67 0.95
C ALA A 129 11.24 -8.10 2.35
N GLY A 130 10.02 -7.72 2.73
CA GLY A 130 9.44 -8.05 4.02
C GLY A 130 9.90 -7.13 5.15
N LEU A 131 10.20 -5.85 4.85
CA LEU A 131 10.51 -4.87 5.87
C LEU A 131 9.30 -4.60 6.75
N GLU A 132 9.54 -4.66 8.05
CA GLU A 132 8.64 -4.29 9.12
C GLU A 132 9.01 -2.90 9.67
N GLY A 133 8.04 -2.20 10.24
CA GLY A 133 8.28 -0.91 10.89
C GLY A 133 6.99 -0.18 11.22
N TYR A 134 7.11 0.66 12.23
CA TYR A 134 6.02 1.49 12.77
C TYR A 134 6.03 2.88 12.12
N ASP A 135 5.35 3.85 12.71
CA ASP A 135 5.31 5.21 12.21
C ASP A 135 6.72 5.82 12.11
N ASP A 136 6.84 6.95 11.43
CA ASP A 136 8.10 7.66 11.25
C ASP A 136 8.82 7.91 12.61
N PRO A 137 10.12 7.63 12.71
CA PRO A 137 11.07 7.27 11.65
C PRO A 137 11.19 5.76 11.37
N PHE A 138 10.49 4.90 12.09
CA PHE A 138 10.69 3.43 12.06
C PHE A 138 10.21 2.77 10.76
N CYS A 139 9.35 3.42 9.98
CA CYS A 139 8.98 2.98 8.63
C CYS A 139 10.12 3.13 7.61
N ARG A 140 11.16 3.93 7.91
CA ARG A 140 12.27 4.26 7.00
C ARG A 140 13.55 3.47 7.26
N ARG A 141 13.43 2.25 7.77
CA ARG A 141 14.59 1.38 8.02
C ARG A 141 15.37 1.11 6.72
N PRO A 142 16.69 0.88 6.80
CA PRO A 142 17.51 0.51 5.65
C PRO A 142 16.99 -0.77 4.96
N PHE A 143 17.23 -0.87 3.66
CA PHE A 143 16.87 -2.08 2.92
C PHE A 143 17.65 -3.29 3.46
N PRO A 144 16.98 -4.45 3.67
CA PRO A 144 17.60 -5.61 4.34
C PRO A 144 18.44 -6.44 3.35
N TRP A 145 19.53 -5.88 2.86
CA TRP A 145 20.45 -6.56 1.93
C TRP A 145 20.88 -7.92 2.51
N LYS A 146 20.83 -8.97 1.68
CA LYS A 146 21.12 -10.37 2.03
C LYS A 146 20.15 -11.03 3.04
N HIS A 147 19.17 -10.31 3.55
CA HIS A 147 18.17 -10.80 4.53
C HIS A 147 16.73 -10.59 4.04
N GLN A 148 16.54 -10.50 2.72
CA GLN A 148 15.21 -10.34 2.14
C GLN A 148 14.34 -11.59 2.37
N ASN A 149 13.05 -11.38 2.50
CA ASN A 149 12.10 -12.47 2.46
C ASN A 149 11.98 -12.99 1.02
N ASN A 150 12.56 -14.16 0.75
CA ASN A 150 12.63 -14.74 -0.60
C ASN A 150 11.24 -15.07 -1.17
N GLU A 151 10.27 -15.40 -0.32
CA GLU A 151 8.89 -15.68 -0.72
C GLU A 151 8.23 -14.41 -1.26
N LEU A 152 8.33 -13.29 -0.55
CA LEU A 152 7.81 -12.00 -0.99
C LEU A 152 8.54 -11.50 -2.24
N THR A 153 9.87 -11.51 -2.24
CA THR A 153 10.66 -11.07 -3.40
C THR A 153 10.27 -11.85 -4.67
N SER A 154 10.10 -13.15 -4.55
CA SER A 154 9.67 -14.00 -5.68
C SER A 154 8.24 -13.69 -6.11
N PHE A 155 7.33 -13.44 -5.18
CA PHE A 155 5.96 -13.03 -5.45
C PHE A 155 5.92 -11.69 -6.20
N PHE A 156 6.59 -10.65 -5.68
CA PHE A 156 6.59 -9.33 -6.31
C PHE A 156 7.22 -9.35 -7.71
N ARG A 157 8.28 -10.13 -7.91
CA ARG A 157 8.89 -10.33 -9.23
C ARG A 157 7.90 -10.96 -10.22
N ARG A 158 7.14 -11.96 -9.78
CA ARG A 158 6.15 -12.65 -10.61
C ARG A 158 4.98 -11.75 -10.98
N ILE A 159 4.40 -11.04 -10.01
CA ILE A 159 3.27 -10.16 -10.28
C ILE A 159 3.65 -8.96 -11.17
N GLY A 160 4.87 -8.44 -10.99
CA GLY A 160 5.40 -7.39 -11.86
C GLY A 160 5.64 -7.85 -13.30
N LYS A 161 5.99 -9.14 -13.50
CA LYS A 161 6.08 -9.72 -14.86
C LYS A 161 4.71 -9.83 -15.49
N LEU A 162 3.70 -10.33 -14.76
CA LEU A 162 2.32 -10.44 -15.24
C LEU A 162 1.77 -9.06 -15.66
N ARG A 163 1.94 -8.05 -14.81
CA ARG A 163 1.45 -6.69 -15.09
C ARG A 163 2.07 -6.05 -16.34
N ARG A 164 3.27 -6.46 -16.73
CA ARG A 164 3.94 -5.94 -17.94
C ARG A 164 3.57 -6.72 -19.22
N SER A 165 2.97 -7.89 -19.10
CA SER A 165 2.57 -8.71 -20.24
C SER A 165 1.16 -8.39 -20.75
N GLU A 166 0.41 -7.58 -20.02
CA GLU A 166 -0.92 -7.06 -20.38
C GLU A 166 -0.81 -5.66 -21.00
#